data_5ab8d9e2ab4b80fcbb899f8a6153fd82
#
_entry.id   5ab8d9e2ab4b80fcbb899f8a6153fd82
#
_cell.length_a   1.000
_cell.length_b   1.000
_cell.length_c   1.000
_cell.angle_alpha   90.00
_cell.angle_beta   90.00
_cell.angle_gamma   90.00
#
_symmetry.space_group_name_H-M   'P 1'
#
loop_
_entity.id
_entity.type
_entity.pdbx_description
1 polymer ?
#
loop_
_entity_poly.entity_id
_entity_poly.type
_entity_poly.pdbx_seq_one_letter_code
_entity_poly.pdbx_strand_id
1 'polypeptide(L)'
;MTSILALTASAAAAEMNFNRISSFATYHNNAEASAPSSSEIISASADGMTLAYSDSPLGAVGLIDITDPKAPKALGSIQVGGEPTAVSIIGTTAYVGVNTSESYTSPSGMLKAYDITTKQEIAACDLGGQPDSTASAKDGSFLAVAVENERDEEAGDGRVGQLPAGYLMLVDIKDGAPDCASMTKVEMTGLAEISPEDPEPEFVDINSLGEVVVTLHENNHIVVVNRDGTIKTHFSAGTVDLTEIDATDERGALIFTESQEGRLREPDGVQWLDDERFAIANEGDMDGGARGWTVFNKDGTVEFEAGNSFEHAVIQTGHYPDKRSDAKGIEPEGMEFATFNGTPFAFILAERASVV
;
A
#
# COMPACT_ATOMS: atom_id res chain seq x y z
N MET A 1 12.79 -55.74 -34.14
CA MET A 1 12.49 -54.31 -34.00
C MET A 1 12.42 -54.01 -32.51
N THR A 2 13.44 -53.36 -31.99
CA THR A 2 13.57 -53.06 -30.55
C THR A 2 13.13 -51.63 -30.35
N SER A 3 11.97 -51.41 -29.71
CA SER A 3 11.46 -50.10 -29.40
C SER A 3 12.21 -49.53 -28.21
N ILE A 4 12.91 -48.41 -28.41
CA ILE A 4 13.53 -47.62 -27.35
C ILE A 4 12.45 -46.68 -26.81
N LEU A 5 12.00 -46.92 -25.58
CA LEU A 5 11.17 -45.96 -24.81
C LEU A 5 12.12 -44.88 -24.30
N ALA A 6 12.02 -43.67 -24.84
CA ALA A 6 12.67 -42.51 -24.27
C ALA A 6 11.83 -42.03 -23.09
N LEU A 7 12.28 -42.21 -21.84
CA LEU A 7 11.77 -41.53 -20.68
C LEU A 7 12.26 -40.05 -20.73
N THR A 8 11.39 -39.15 -21.05
CA THR A 8 11.61 -37.72 -20.78
C THR A 8 11.37 -37.48 -19.29
N ALA A 9 12.44 -37.37 -18.52
CA ALA A 9 12.35 -36.82 -17.18
C ALA A 9 12.03 -35.32 -17.32
N SER A 10 10.81 -34.93 -17.04
CA SER A 10 10.49 -33.53 -16.75
C SER A 10 11.24 -33.17 -15.46
N ALA A 11 12.19 -32.25 -15.55
CA ALA A 11 12.76 -31.64 -14.36
C ALA A 11 11.61 -30.94 -13.65
N ALA A 12 11.23 -31.41 -12.47
CA ALA A 12 10.37 -30.67 -11.60
C ALA A 12 11.12 -29.36 -11.29
N ALA A 13 10.57 -28.23 -11.70
CA ALA A 13 11.05 -26.94 -11.23
C ALA A 13 11.00 -26.98 -9.69
N ALA A 14 12.13 -26.69 -9.05
CA ALA A 14 12.14 -26.58 -7.59
C ALA A 14 11.13 -25.49 -7.23
N GLU A 15 10.16 -25.83 -6.39
CA GLU A 15 9.23 -24.82 -5.84
C GLU A 15 10.06 -23.74 -5.15
N MET A 16 9.88 -22.49 -5.57
CA MET A 16 10.49 -21.36 -4.88
C MET A 16 9.73 -21.12 -3.59
N ASN A 17 10.46 -21.09 -2.48
CA ASN A 17 9.93 -20.80 -1.16
C ASN A 17 10.59 -19.53 -0.63
N PHE A 18 9.77 -18.64 -0.06
CA PHE A 18 10.24 -17.45 0.63
C PHE A 18 10.27 -17.73 2.13
N ASN A 19 11.40 -17.47 2.76
CA ASN A 19 11.57 -17.69 4.19
C ASN A 19 12.18 -16.44 4.82
N ARG A 20 11.66 -16.04 5.97
CA ARG A 20 12.26 -14.97 6.75
C ARG A 20 13.69 -15.35 7.14
N ILE A 21 14.66 -14.54 6.72
CA ILE A 21 16.10 -14.77 6.98
C ILE A 21 16.63 -13.93 8.15
N SER A 22 15.96 -12.81 8.45
CA SER A 22 16.31 -11.95 9.58
C SER A 22 15.11 -11.13 10.04
N SER A 23 15.28 -10.41 11.15
CA SER A 23 14.36 -9.37 11.62
C SER A 23 15.19 -8.21 12.14
N PHE A 24 14.68 -7.00 11.97
CA PHE A 24 15.27 -5.78 12.51
C PHE A 24 14.26 -5.10 13.43
N ALA A 25 14.66 -4.81 14.64
CA ALA A 25 13.80 -4.08 15.57
C ALA A 25 14.01 -2.56 15.38
N THR A 26 12.95 -1.85 15.03
CA THR A 26 12.99 -0.42 14.65
C THR A 26 13.59 0.47 15.73
N TYR A 27 13.42 0.14 17.02
CA TYR A 27 14.00 0.89 18.13
C TYR A 27 15.54 0.99 18.08
N HIS A 28 16.24 0.16 17.30
CA HIS A 28 17.68 0.29 17.08
C HIS A 28 18.07 1.56 16.32
N ASN A 29 17.11 2.16 15.59
CA ASN A 29 17.32 3.44 14.92
C ASN A 29 17.00 4.64 15.80
N ASN A 30 16.38 4.44 16.97
CA ASN A 30 15.95 5.51 17.84
C ASN A 30 17.11 6.02 18.72
N ALA A 31 17.14 7.32 18.97
CA ALA A 31 18.09 7.91 19.94
C ALA A 31 17.85 7.38 21.36
N GLU A 32 16.57 7.13 21.69
CA GLU A 32 16.14 6.51 22.94
C GLU A 32 15.36 5.24 22.61
N ALA A 33 15.86 4.08 23.02
CA ALA A 33 15.25 2.79 22.69
C ALA A 33 13.84 2.58 23.31
N SER A 34 13.44 3.42 24.25
CA SER A 34 12.11 3.41 24.86
C SER A 34 11.10 4.33 24.15
N ALA A 35 11.53 5.10 23.16
CA ALA A 35 10.60 5.91 22.37
C ALA A 35 9.64 5.00 21.57
N PRO A 36 8.35 5.35 21.48
CA PRO A 36 7.43 4.64 20.60
C PRO A 36 7.97 4.58 19.18
N SER A 37 7.82 3.44 18.53
CA SER A 37 8.31 3.21 17.17
C SER A 37 7.44 2.16 16.49
N SER A 38 6.97 2.45 15.30
CA SER A 38 6.21 1.56 14.42
C SER A 38 6.64 1.80 12.99
N SER A 39 6.96 0.74 12.25
CA SER A 39 7.20 0.86 10.80
C SER A 39 5.93 0.50 10.06
N GLU A 40 5.56 1.33 9.10
CA GLU A 40 4.38 1.15 8.26
C GLU A 40 4.79 0.98 6.81
N ILE A 41 5.09 2.05 6.11
CA ILE A 41 5.50 2.00 4.70
C ILE A 41 7.01 1.85 4.60
N ILE A 42 7.45 0.99 3.68
CA ILE A 42 8.86 0.69 3.44
C ILE A 42 9.22 0.81 1.96
N SER A 43 10.40 1.34 1.68
CA SER A 43 10.96 1.41 0.34
C SER A 43 12.43 0.99 0.32
N ALA A 44 12.86 0.34 -0.77
CA ALA A 44 14.23 -0.09 -0.95
C ALA A 44 14.97 0.82 -1.93
N SER A 45 16.25 1.07 -1.67
CA SER A 45 17.14 1.73 -2.64
C SER A 45 17.32 0.86 -3.89
N ALA A 46 17.58 1.48 -5.04
CA ALA A 46 17.68 0.79 -6.33
C ALA A 46 18.79 -0.28 -6.37
N ASP A 47 19.82 -0.14 -5.54
CA ASP A 47 20.89 -1.15 -5.40
C ASP A 47 20.52 -2.29 -4.41
N GLY A 48 19.35 -2.19 -3.74
CA GLY A 48 18.89 -3.17 -2.76
C GLY A 48 19.73 -3.23 -1.49
N MET A 49 20.48 -2.18 -1.16
CA MET A 49 21.39 -2.19 0.00
C MET A 49 20.87 -1.38 1.19
N THR A 50 19.89 -0.52 0.97
CA THR A 50 19.29 0.32 2.03
C THR A 50 17.77 0.24 1.97
N LEU A 51 17.14 0.11 3.15
CA LEU A 51 15.71 0.30 3.32
C LEU A 51 15.46 1.64 4.03
N ALA A 52 14.40 2.32 3.62
CA ALA A 52 13.79 3.42 4.38
C ALA A 52 12.39 3.03 4.78
N TYR A 53 11.96 3.41 5.98
CA TYR A 53 10.59 3.15 6.46
C TYR A 53 10.04 4.38 7.19
N SER A 54 8.73 4.60 7.06
CA SER A 54 8.02 5.59 7.88
C SER A 54 7.87 5.07 9.31
N ASP A 55 8.04 5.95 10.28
CA ASP A 55 7.85 5.70 11.72
C ASP A 55 7.00 6.84 12.28
N SER A 56 5.68 6.70 12.13
CA SER A 56 4.69 7.72 12.47
C SER A 56 4.77 8.14 13.94
N PRO A 57 4.80 7.19 14.92
CA PRO A 57 4.91 7.57 16.33
C PRO A 57 6.21 8.31 16.68
N LEU A 58 7.29 8.06 15.93
CA LEU A 58 8.57 8.73 16.13
C LEU A 58 8.68 10.08 15.41
N GLY A 59 7.81 10.35 14.43
CA GLY A 59 7.88 11.50 13.53
C GLY A 59 9.14 11.47 12.65
N ALA A 60 9.55 10.29 12.21
CA ALA A 60 10.83 10.09 11.55
C ALA A 60 10.78 9.06 10.42
N VAL A 61 11.74 9.11 9.52
CA VAL A 61 12.06 8.03 8.60
C VAL A 61 13.28 7.28 9.12
N GLY A 62 13.14 5.98 9.34
CA GLY A 62 14.25 5.10 9.74
C GLY A 62 14.98 4.53 8.54
N LEU A 63 16.29 4.30 8.68
CA LEU A 63 17.15 3.74 7.63
C LEU A 63 17.82 2.45 8.10
N ILE A 64 17.86 1.43 7.26
CA ILE A 64 18.46 0.13 7.57
C ILE A 64 19.43 -0.27 6.47
N ASP A 65 20.68 -0.60 6.85
CA ASP A 65 21.66 -1.26 5.97
C ASP A 65 21.32 -2.75 5.85
N ILE A 66 21.02 -3.20 4.64
CA ILE A 66 20.76 -4.60 4.30
C ILE A 66 21.79 -5.18 3.32
N THR A 67 22.99 -4.59 3.25
CA THR A 67 24.11 -5.12 2.47
C THR A 67 24.38 -6.59 2.80
N ASP A 68 24.26 -6.98 4.08
CA ASP A 68 24.09 -8.37 4.50
C ASP A 68 22.66 -8.57 5.01
N PRO A 69 21.74 -9.14 4.19
CA PRO A 69 20.34 -9.28 4.60
C PRO A 69 20.14 -10.26 5.78
N LYS A 70 21.15 -11.04 6.14
CA LYS A 70 21.12 -11.90 7.36
C LYS A 70 21.52 -11.14 8.63
N ALA A 71 22.10 -9.97 8.50
CA ALA A 71 22.58 -9.14 9.59
C ALA A 71 22.30 -7.65 9.33
N PRO A 72 21.01 -7.25 9.22
CA PRO A 72 20.64 -5.85 8.98
C PRO A 72 21.14 -4.95 10.10
N LYS A 73 21.54 -3.71 9.77
CA LYS A 73 22.11 -2.77 10.72
C LYS A 73 21.36 -1.45 10.72
N ALA A 74 21.28 -0.86 11.91
CA ALA A 74 20.75 0.48 12.06
C ALA A 74 21.65 1.52 11.36
N LEU A 75 21.04 2.37 10.53
CA LEU A 75 21.66 3.59 10.02
C LEU A 75 21.11 4.83 10.74
N GLY A 76 20.19 4.65 11.70
CA GLY A 76 19.52 5.71 12.44
C GLY A 76 18.35 6.30 11.67
N SER A 77 17.76 7.39 12.16
CA SER A 77 16.57 8.01 11.63
C SER A 77 16.80 9.46 11.17
N ILE A 78 15.83 9.97 10.42
CA ILE A 78 15.73 11.35 9.94
C ILE A 78 14.43 11.91 10.51
N GLN A 79 14.50 12.94 11.35
CA GLN A 79 13.32 13.64 11.85
C GLN A 79 12.71 14.49 10.74
N VAL A 80 11.43 14.31 10.44
CA VAL A 80 10.79 14.95 9.29
C VAL A 80 9.92 16.15 9.65
N GLY A 81 9.68 16.39 10.95
CA GLY A 81 8.95 17.57 11.45
C GLY A 81 7.44 17.48 11.22
N GLY A 82 6.89 16.31 11.32
CA GLY A 82 5.48 15.93 11.22
C GLY A 82 5.39 14.43 11.28
N GLU A 83 4.26 13.88 10.93
CA GLU A 83 4.02 12.44 10.84
C GLU A 83 4.36 11.94 9.43
N PRO A 84 5.38 11.04 9.26
CA PRO A 84 5.64 10.45 7.96
C PRO A 84 4.63 9.36 7.65
N THR A 85 3.81 9.56 6.65
CA THR A 85 2.80 8.57 6.20
C THR A 85 3.34 7.68 5.09
N ALA A 86 4.24 8.19 4.25
CA ALA A 86 4.79 7.44 3.13
C ALA A 86 6.27 7.70 2.90
N VAL A 87 6.94 6.74 2.26
CA VAL A 87 8.32 6.91 1.78
C VAL A 87 8.55 6.17 0.46
N SER A 88 9.17 6.85 -0.50
CA SER A 88 9.68 6.26 -1.74
C SER A 88 11.15 6.63 -1.94
N ILE A 89 11.95 5.75 -2.55
CA ILE A 89 13.37 6.03 -2.83
C ILE A 89 13.62 6.07 -4.33
N ILE A 90 14.25 7.15 -4.80
CA ILE A 90 14.83 7.22 -6.15
C ILE A 90 16.33 7.49 -6.01
N GLY A 91 17.15 6.56 -6.47
CA GLY A 91 18.61 6.67 -6.30
C GLY A 91 19.02 6.70 -4.83
N THR A 92 19.54 7.83 -4.37
CA THR A 92 19.93 8.07 -2.97
C THR A 92 19.05 9.09 -2.27
N THR A 93 17.90 9.42 -2.86
CA THR A 93 16.94 10.36 -2.28
C THR A 93 15.70 9.64 -1.79
N ALA A 94 15.35 9.81 -0.52
CA ALA A 94 14.08 9.43 0.05
C ALA A 94 13.08 10.59 -0.09
N TYR A 95 11.92 10.31 -0.68
CA TYR A 95 10.79 11.23 -0.79
C TYR A 95 9.75 10.79 0.21
N VAL A 96 9.35 11.69 1.07
CA VAL A 96 8.53 11.40 2.25
C VAL A 96 7.27 12.24 2.21
N GLY A 97 6.11 11.60 2.25
CA GLY A 97 4.85 12.23 2.57
C GLY A 97 4.84 12.53 4.08
N VAL A 98 4.59 13.77 4.44
CA VAL A 98 4.59 14.20 5.84
C VAL A 98 3.28 14.90 6.15
N ASN A 99 2.46 14.29 6.99
CA ASN A 99 1.25 14.90 7.53
C ASN A 99 1.61 15.97 8.55
N THR A 100 1.08 17.17 8.38
CA THR A 100 1.25 18.31 9.28
C THR A 100 -0.09 18.92 9.68
N SER A 101 -1.18 18.19 9.51
CA SER A 101 -2.55 18.63 9.77
C SER A 101 -2.73 19.06 11.22
N GLU A 102 -3.46 20.15 11.42
CA GLU A 102 -3.89 20.58 12.76
C GLU A 102 -5.14 19.83 13.23
N SER A 103 -5.94 19.37 12.28
CA SER A 103 -7.16 18.59 12.50
C SER A 103 -7.66 18.02 11.18
N TYR A 104 -8.60 17.10 11.20
CA TYR A 104 -9.28 16.55 10.02
C TYR A 104 -9.90 17.62 9.11
N THR A 105 -10.38 18.74 9.66
CA THR A 105 -10.96 19.87 8.90
C THR A 105 -9.96 20.95 8.51
N SER A 106 -8.71 20.80 8.93
CA SER A 106 -7.57 21.67 8.57
C SER A 106 -6.38 20.81 8.13
N PRO A 107 -6.56 19.96 7.09
CA PRO A 107 -5.49 19.10 6.63
C PRO A 107 -4.37 19.92 6.00
N SER A 108 -3.15 19.47 6.20
CA SER A 108 -1.96 20.02 5.58
C SER A 108 -0.86 18.97 5.51
N GLY A 109 0.05 19.09 4.55
CA GLY A 109 1.14 18.14 4.39
C GLY A 109 2.18 18.58 3.40
N MET A 110 3.31 17.92 3.47
CA MET A 110 4.50 18.23 2.69
C MET A 110 4.99 16.98 1.95
N LEU A 111 5.51 17.15 0.76
CA LEU A 111 6.42 16.20 0.14
C LEU A 111 7.84 16.68 0.41
N LYS A 112 8.60 15.94 1.22
CA LYS A 112 9.98 16.27 1.57
C LYS A 112 10.96 15.29 0.94
N ALA A 113 12.10 15.79 0.51
CA ALA A 113 13.18 14.99 -0.07
C ALA A 113 14.42 15.03 0.82
N TYR A 114 15.02 13.87 1.11
CA TYR A 114 16.22 13.73 1.94
C TYR A 114 17.27 12.88 1.23
N ASP A 115 18.51 13.29 1.29
CA ASP A 115 19.64 12.42 0.93
C ASP A 115 19.83 11.37 2.04
N ILE A 116 19.66 10.08 1.71
CA ILE A 116 19.73 8.98 2.71
C ILE A 116 21.14 8.74 3.26
N THR A 117 22.19 9.25 2.59
CA THR A 117 23.58 9.11 3.02
C THR A 117 23.96 10.19 4.02
N THR A 118 23.63 11.44 3.70
CA THR A 118 23.96 12.60 4.54
C THR A 118 22.85 12.93 5.55
N LYS A 119 21.65 12.42 5.33
CA LYS A 119 20.41 12.70 6.09
C LYS A 119 20.00 14.17 6.07
N GLN A 120 20.42 14.90 5.05
CA GLN A 120 20.07 16.30 4.89
C GLN A 120 18.83 16.45 4.03
N GLU A 121 17.94 17.36 4.41
CA GLU A 121 16.82 17.78 3.58
C GLU A 121 17.36 18.47 2.31
N ILE A 122 16.84 18.03 1.16
CA ILE A 122 17.20 18.57 -0.17
C ILE A 122 16.17 19.62 -0.57
N ALA A 123 14.89 19.31 -0.41
CA ALA A 123 13.77 20.15 -0.82
C ALA A 123 12.48 19.76 -0.06
N ALA A 124 11.51 20.67 -0.05
CA ALA A 124 10.19 20.43 0.47
C ALA A 124 9.15 21.17 -0.39
N CYS A 125 8.05 20.49 -0.73
CA CYS A 125 6.91 21.06 -1.45
C CYS A 125 5.66 20.96 -0.56
N ASP A 126 4.92 22.06 -0.49
CA ASP A 126 3.62 22.09 0.18
C ASP A 126 2.59 21.38 -0.71
N LEU A 127 2.00 20.32 -0.20
CA LEU A 127 0.98 19.54 -0.92
C LEU A 127 -0.40 20.19 -0.82
N GLY A 128 -0.65 21.00 0.21
CA GLY A 128 -1.95 21.63 0.47
C GLY A 128 -2.99 20.71 1.08
N GLY A 129 -2.61 19.52 1.54
CA GLY A 129 -3.46 18.52 2.18
C GLY A 129 -2.63 17.40 2.79
N GLN A 130 -3.28 16.50 3.52
CA GLN A 130 -2.68 15.36 4.19
C GLN A 130 -2.28 14.29 3.16
N PRO A 131 -0.98 13.99 2.97
CA PRO A 131 -0.58 12.86 2.14
C PRO A 131 -0.82 11.55 2.89
N ASP A 132 -1.11 10.49 2.14
CA ASP A 132 -1.12 9.13 2.64
C ASP A 132 -0.02 8.29 1.98
N SER A 133 -0.08 8.03 0.69
CA SER A 133 0.93 7.23 0.01
C SER A 133 1.67 7.96 -1.09
N THR A 134 2.84 7.42 -1.46
CA THR A 134 3.68 7.92 -2.56
C THR A 134 4.19 6.79 -3.43
N ALA A 135 4.14 6.96 -4.74
CA ALA A 135 4.81 6.07 -5.69
C ALA A 135 5.77 6.84 -6.58
N SER A 136 6.87 6.20 -6.95
CA SER A 136 7.85 6.74 -7.88
C SER A 136 7.76 6.07 -9.24
N ALA A 137 7.81 6.86 -10.31
CA ALA A 137 7.95 6.32 -11.66
C ALA A 137 9.25 5.50 -11.77
N LYS A 138 9.21 4.37 -12.49
CA LYS A 138 10.35 3.45 -12.64
C LYS A 138 11.61 4.10 -13.25
N ASP A 139 11.43 5.15 -14.03
CA ASP A 139 12.51 5.96 -14.60
C ASP A 139 12.98 7.12 -13.69
N GLY A 140 12.32 7.29 -12.54
CA GLY A 140 12.64 8.34 -11.58
C GLY A 140 12.24 9.74 -12.01
N SER A 141 11.40 9.89 -13.05
CA SER A 141 11.06 11.19 -13.63
C SER A 141 10.01 11.97 -12.85
N PHE A 142 9.16 11.29 -12.08
CA PHE A 142 8.11 11.91 -11.27
C PHE A 142 7.65 11.02 -10.11
N LEU A 143 6.89 11.63 -9.21
CA LEU A 143 6.15 10.99 -8.12
C LEU A 143 4.66 11.21 -8.29
N ALA A 144 3.88 10.25 -7.86
CA ALA A 144 2.47 10.39 -7.54
C ALA A 144 2.32 10.37 -6.01
N VAL A 145 1.46 11.23 -5.48
CA VAL A 145 1.15 11.32 -4.05
C VAL A 145 -0.35 11.29 -3.88
N ALA A 146 -0.86 10.30 -3.17
CA ALA A 146 -2.24 10.32 -2.69
C ALA A 146 -2.32 11.37 -1.59
N VAL A 147 -3.23 12.32 -1.73
CA VAL A 147 -3.55 13.32 -0.72
C VAL A 147 -4.95 13.01 -0.26
N GLU A 148 -5.03 12.29 0.83
CA GLU A 148 -6.24 11.68 1.33
C GLU A 148 -7.18 12.71 1.96
N ASN A 149 -6.65 13.56 2.88
CA ASN A 149 -7.44 14.41 3.75
C ASN A 149 -8.44 13.61 4.59
N GLU A 150 -7.93 12.58 5.24
CA GLU A 150 -8.64 11.64 6.10
C GLU A 150 -9.79 12.29 6.88
N ARG A 151 -10.97 11.66 6.85
CA ARG A 151 -12.12 12.14 7.61
C ARG A 151 -12.04 11.70 9.08
N ASP A 152 -12.78 12.42 9.94
CA ASP A 152 -12.95 12.06 11.34
C ASP A 152 -13.98 10.94 11.49
N GLU A 153 -13.50 9.70 11.60
CA GLU A 153 -14.32 8.51 11.79
C GLU A 153 -15.09 8.51 13.12
N GLU A 154 -14.66 9.29 14.10
CA GLU A 154 -15.37 9.46 15.36
C GLU A 154 -16.52 10.49 15.26
N ALA A 155 -16.62 11.22 14.14
CA ALA A 155 -17.67 12.18 13.92
C ALA A 155 -18.98 11.50 13.48
N GLY A 156 -20.02 11.62 14.29
CA GLY A 156 -21.35 11.07 13.97
C GLY A 156 -21.38 9.55 14.03
N ASP A 157 -21.51 8.90 12.88
CA ASP A 157 -21.49 7.44 12.71
C ASP A 157 -20.23 6.96 11.95
N GLY A 158 -19.22 7.82 11.81
CA GLY A 158 -18.00 7.57 11.06
C GLY A 158 -18.13 7.72 9.53
N ARG A 159 -19.32 8.15 9.05
CA ARG A 159 -19.64 8.24 7.60
C ARG A 159 -19.92 9.67 7.15
N VAL A 160 -19.61 10.63 7.99
CA VAL A 160 -19.83 12.04 7.68
C VAL A 160 -18.73 12.50 6.75
N GLY A 161 -19.08 12.67 5.47
CA GLY A 161 -18.17 13.23 4.47
C GLY A 161 -17.62 14.57 4.92
N GLN A 162 -16.34 14.82 4.68
CA GLN A 162 -15.62 15.95 5.21
C GLN A 162 -14.92 16.73 4.08
N LEU A 163 -14.69 18.01 4.29
CA LEU A 163 -13.96 18.86 3.36
C LEU A 163 -12.74 19.48 4.06
N PRO A 164 -11.67 19.70 3.32
CA PRO A 164 -11.53 19.57 1.87
C PRO A 164 -11.36 18.11 1.42
N ALA A 165 -11.92 17.77 0.26
CA ALA A 165 -11.81 16.46 -0.36
C ALA A 165 -10.36 16.11 -0.72
N GLY A 166 -10.05 14.81 -0.72
CA GLY A 166 -8.76 14.29 -1.18
C GLY A 166 -8.55 14.38 -2.70
N TYR A 167 -7.32 14.16 -3.15
CA TYR A 167 -6.90 14.28 -4.55
C TYR A 167 -5.57 13.60 -4.81
N LEU A 168 -5.26 13.35 -6.08
CA LEU A 168 -3.92 12.91 -6.48
C LEU A 168 -3.04 14.14 -6.82
N MET A 169 -1.78 14.12 -6.38
CA MET A 169 -0.76 15.09 -6.77
C MET A 169 0.34 14.42 -7.60
N LEU A 170 0.62 14.95 -8.80
CA LEU A 170 1.76 14.54 -9.63
C LEU A 170 2.86 15.59 -9.52
N VAL A 171 4.11 15.14 -9.30
CA VAL A 171 5.27 16.04 -9.06
C VAL A 171 6.47 15.56 -9.86
N ASP A 172 6.99 16.38 -10.77
CA ASP A 172 8.24 16.06 -11.50
C ASP A 172 9.45 16.02 -10.57
N ILE A 173 10.42 15.19 -10.90
CA ILE A 173 11.71 15.13 -10.25
C ILE A 173 12.76 15.74 -11.17
N LYS A 174 13.49 16.75 -10.68
CA LYS A 174 14.59 17.41 -11.38
C LYS A 174 15.84 17.40 -10.52
N ASP A 175 16.93 16.86 -11.05
CA ASP A 175 18.21 16.77 -10.35
C ASP A 175 18.10 16.11 -8.94
N GLY A 176 17.21 15.15 -8.79
CA GLY A 176 16.96 14.44 -7.53
C GLY A 176 16.13 15.21 -6.50
N ALA A 177 15.53 16.33 -6.87
CA ALA A 177 14.62 17.10 -6.02
C ALA A 177 13.22 17.18 -6.64
N PRO A 178 12.14 17.22 -5.83
CA PRO A 178 10.81 17.48 -6.34
C PRO A 178 10.71 18.92 -6.88
N ASP A 179 10.20 19.07 -8.09
CA ASP A 179 9.93 20.39 -8.69
C ASP A 179 8.55 20.88 -8.25
N CYS A 180 8.48 21.64 -7.17
CA CYS A 180 7.21 22.17 -6.66
C CYS A 180 6.42 23.01 -7.70
N ALA A 181 7.09 23.55 -8.71
CA ALA A 181 6.42 24.33 -9.77
C ALA A 181 5.73 23.45 -10.81
N SER A 182 6.05 22.16 -10.87
CA SER A 182 5.44 21.18 -11.78
C SER A 182 4.20 20.50 -11.21
N MET A 183 3.89 20.74 -9.95
CA MET A 183 2.78 20.05 -9.25
C MET A 183 1.48 20.17 -10.03
N THR A 184 0.87 19.01 -10.32
CA THR A 184 -0.41 18.90 -11.02
C THR A 184 -1.40 18.20 -10.11
N LYS A 185 -2.41 18.93 -9.65
CA LYS A 185 -3.52 18.38 -8.87
C LYS A 185 -4.52 17.71 -9.79
N VAL A 186 -4.91 16.47 -9.47
CA VAL A 186 -5.97 15.72 -10.16
C VAL A 186 -7.13 15.55 -9.20
N GLU A 187 -8.24 16.22 -9.50
CA GLU A 187 -9.45 16.16 -8.69
C GLU A 187 -10.15 14.81 -8.85
N MET A 188 -10.62 14.26 -7.73
CA MET A 188 -11.30 12.96 -7.67
C MET A 188 -12.79 13.08 -7.31
N THR A 189 -13.23 14.26 -6.91
CA THR A 189 -14.63 14.55 -6.53
C THR A 189 -15.62 14.18 -7.64
N GLY A 190 -16.68 13.47 -7.29
CA GLY A 190 -17.75 13.08 -8.20
C GLY A 190 -17.47 11.83 -9.04
N LEU A 191 -16.33 11.15 -8.85
CA LEU A 191 -15.99 9.92 -9.58
C LEU A 191 -16.65 8.67 -8.98
N ALA A 192 -16.67 8.58 -7.66
CA ALA A 192 -17.26 7.46 -6.93
C ALA A 192 -18.77 7.62 -6.74
N GLU A 193 -19.49 6.51 -6.54
CA GLU A 193 -20.90 6.51 -6.16
C GLU A 193 -21.07 6.66 -4.63
N ILE A 194 -20.13 6.12 -3.84
CA ILE A 194 -20.09 6.24 -2.38
C ILE A 194 -19.32 7.51 -2.04
N SER A 195 -19.88 8.35 -1.19
CA SER A 195 -19.28 9.61 -0.73
C SER A 195 -18.65 10.46 -1.86
N PRO A 196 -19.37 10.78 -2.95
CA PRO A 196 -18.77 11.40 -4.14
C PRO A 196 -18.13 12.77 -3.90
N GLU A 197 -18.54 13.48 -2.86
CA GLU A 197 -18.00 14.80 -2.51
C GLU A 197 -16.74 14.72 -1.62
N ASP A 198 -16.44 13.53 -1.12
CA ASP A 198 -15.35 13.25 -0.19
C ASP A 198 -14.58 12.00 -0.66
N PRO A 199 -13.83 12.11 -1.77
CA PRO A 199 -12.90 11.05 -2.16
C PRO A 199 -11.70 11.02 -1.23
N GLU A 200 -11.34 9.82 -0.78
CA GLU A 200 -10.17 9.55 0.05
C GLU A 200 -9.17 8.67 -0.72
N PRO A 201 -8.26 9.29 -1.52
CA PRO A 201 -7.19 8.57 -2.18
C PRO A 201 -6.18 8.08 -1.17
N GLU A 202 -6.01 6.77 -1.05
CA GLU A 202 -5.15 6.16 -0.06
C GLU A 202 -3.87 5.60 -0.68
N PHE A 203 -3.97 4.68 -1.63
CA PHE A 203 -2.78 4.09 -2.21
C PHE A 203 -2.59 4.41 -3.70
N VAL A 204 -1.32 4.46 -4.13
CA VAL A 204 -0.95 4.73 -5.52
C VAL A 204 0.18 3.83 -6.01
N ASP A 205 0.14 3.45 -7.28
CA ASP A 205 1.28 2.83 -7.97
C ASP A 205 1.39 3.31 -9.42
N ILE A 206 2.58 3.21 -10.01
CA ILE A 206 2.90 3.72 -11.34
C ILE A 206 3.44 2.60 -12.23
N ASN A 207 2.79 2.36 -13.38
CA ASN A 207 3.25 1.38 -14.36
C ASN A 207 4.40 1.90 -15.24
N SER A 208 4.91 1.06 -16.16
CA SER A 208 6.05 1.41 -17.01
C SER A 208 5.71 2.48 -18.07
N LEU A 209 4.43 2.73 -18.33
CA LEU A 209 3.95 3.78 -19.24
C LEU A 209 3.77 5.13 -18.53
N GLY A 210 3.95 5.17 -17.20
CA GLY A 210 3.70 6.35 -16.38
C GLY A 210 2.21 6.57 -16.08
N GLU A 211 1.36 5.55 -16.23
CA GLU A 211 -0.02 5.59 -15.78
C GLU A 211 -0.06 5.31 -14.28
N VAL A 212 -0.85 6.08 -13.56
CA VAL A 212 -1.01 5.97 -12.10
C VAL A 212 -2.33 5.29 -11.81
N VAL A 213 -2.34 4.24 -11.00
CA VAL A 213 -3.54 3.70 -10.38
C VAL A 213 -3.68 4.26 -8.97
N VAL A 214 -4.90 4.61 -8.59
CA VAL A 214 -5.24 5.18 -7.27
C VAL A 214 -6.43 4.41 -6.71
N THR A 215 -6.34 3.98 -5.47
CA THR A 215 -7.47 3.50 -4.69
C THR A 215 -8.13 4.67 -3.98
N LEU A 216 -9.47 4.72 -4.03
CA LEU A 216 -10.29 5.55 -3.16
C LEU A 216 -10.96 4.58 -2.18
N HIS A 217 -10.38 4.43 -1.02
CA HIS A 217 -10.62 3.30 -0.11
C HIS A 217 -12.09 3.20 0.29
N GLU A 218 -12.57 4.09 1.12
CA GLU A 218 -13.94 4.06 1.63
C GLU A 218 -14.98 4.39 0.56
N ASN A 219 -14.54 5.01 -0.53
CA ASN A 219 -15.39 5.19 -1.70
C ASN A 219 -15.59 3.89 -2.50
N ASN A 220 -14.88 2.81 -2.15
CA ASN A 220 -14.86 1.54 -2.88
C ASN A 220 -14.66 1.74 -4.39
N HIS A 221 -13.65 2.54 -4.76
CA HIS A 221 -13.47 3.01 -6.12
C HIS A 221 -12.00 3.00 -6.56
N ILE A 222 -11.76 2.87 -7.85
CA ILE A 222 -10.43 2.85 -8.45
C ILE A 222 -10.37 3.87 -9.58
N VAL A 223 -9.27 4.59 -9.67
CA VAL A 223 -9.03 5.58 -10.72
C VAL A 223 -7.69 5.30 -11.40
N VAL A 224 -7.66 5.31 -12.73
CA VAL A 224 -6.42 5.26 -13.51
C VAL A 224 -6.21 6.61 -14.18
N VAL A 225 -5.04 7.20 -13.95
CA VAL A 225 -4.68 8.55 -14.38
C VAL A 225 -3.49 8.49 -15.34
N ASN A 226 -3.56 9.23 -16.44
CA ASN A 226 -2.43 9.41 -17.34
C ASN A 226 -1.35 10.32 -16.71
N ARG A 227 -0.10 10.20 -17.18
CA ARG A 227 1.02 11.04 -16.74
C ARG A 227 0.73 12.55 -16.80
N ASP A 228 -0.12 13.01 -17.69
CA ASP A 228 -0.48 14.42 -17.85
C ASP A 228 -1.60 14.88 -16.87
N GLY A 229 -2.04 14.01 -15.96
CA GLY A 229 -3.10 14.29 -14.99
C GLY A 229 -4.52 14.09 -15.53
N THR A 230 -4.71 13.64 -16.77
CA THR A 230 -6.03 13.31 -17.27
C THR A 230 -6.50 11.95 -16.78
N ILE A 231 -7.75 11.84 -16.32
CA ILE A 231 -8.34 10.57 -15.93
C ILE A 231 -8.52 9.70 -17.17
N LYS A 232 -7.96 8.49 -17.15
CA LYS A 232 -8.05 7.52 -18.23
C LYS A 232 -9.29 6.65 -18.12
N THR A 233 -9.51 6.11 -16.93
CA THR A 233 -10.69 5.31 -16.58
C THR A 233 -10.90 5.36 -15.06
N HIS A 234 -12.12 5.09 -14.63
CA HIS A 234 -12.45 4.88 -13.22
C HIS A 234 -13.66 3.95 -13.10
N PHE A 235 -13.75 3.23 -12.02
CA PHE A 235 -14.84 2.27 -11.78
C PHE A 235 -14.92 1.88 -10.30
N SER A 236 -16.09 1.41 -9.88
CA SER A 236 -16.27 0.83 -8.54
C SER A 236 -15.41 -0.42 -8.39
N ALA A 237 -14.74 -0.58 -7.25
CA ALA A 237 -14.04 -1.82 -6.92
C ALA A 237 -15.03 -3.01 -6.79
N GLY A 238 -16.33 -2.75 -6.67
CA GLY A 238 -17.38 -3.75 -6.65
C GLY A 238 -17.43 -4.55 -5.35
N THR A 239 -17.99 -5.77 -5.41
CA THR A 239 -18.26 -6.60 -4.24
C THR A 239 -17.78 -8.03 -4.41
N VAL A 240 -17.68 -8.75 -3.29
CA VAL A 240 -17.37 -10.19 -3.24
C VAL A 240 -18.42 -10.89 -2.38
N ASP A 241 -18.84 -12.08 -2.82
CA ASP A 241 -19.62 -12.99 -1.99
C ASP A 241 -18.67 -13.92 -1.24
N LEU A 242 -18.72 -13.87 0.09
CA LEU A 242 -17.92 -14.71 0.98
C LEU A 242 -18.74 -15.86 1.51
N THR A 243 -18.18 -17.06 1.52
CA THR A 243 -18.79 -18.28 2.07
C THR A 243 -17.79 -19.01 2.94
N GLU A 244 -18.25 -19.84 3.86
CA GLU A 244 -17.37 -20.59 4.76
C GLU A 244 -16.43 -19.67 5.54
N ILE A 245 -16.96 -18.55 6.04
CA ILE A 245 -16.28 -17.61 6.92
C ILE A 245 -16.78 -17.76 8.35
N ASP A 246 -15.99 -17.28 9.30
CA ASP A 246 -16.43 -16.97 10.65
C ASP A 246 -16.79 -15.47 10.67
N ALA A 247 -18.03 -15.16 11.07
CA ALA A 247 -18.55 -13.80 11.13
C ALA A 247 -18.86 -13.35 12.57
N THR A 248 -18.31 -14.06 13.56
CA THR A 248 -18.55 -13.79 14.98
C THR A 248 -17.24 -13.83 15.79
N ASP A 249 -17.21 -13.17 16.94
CA ASP A 249 -16.01 -13.04 17.78
C ASP A 249 -16.06 -13.86 19.08
N GLU A 250 -16.60 -15.08 19.03
CA GLU A 250 -16.82 -15.89 20.24
C GLU A 250 -15.59 -16.40 20.97
N ARG A 251 -14.43 -15.97 20.68
CA ARG A 251 -13.17 -16.29 21.36
C ARG A 251 -12.97 -17.76 21.71
N GLY A 252 -12.26 -18.44 20.85
CA GLY A 252 -11.82 -19.83 21.05
C GLY A 252 -12.60 -20.87 20.28
N ALA A 253 -13.55 -20.48 19.44
CA ALA A 253 -14.18 -21.34 18.46
C ALA A 253 -14.20 -20.61 17.11
N LEU A 254 -13.42 -21.09 16.15
CA LEU A 254 -13.51 -20.62 14.77
C LEU A 254 -14.55 -21.47 14.05
N ILE A 255 -15.65 -20.86 13.64
CA ILE A 255 -16.81 -21.57 13.07
C ILE A 255 -17.06 -21.08 11.65
N PHE A 256 -16.43 -21.69 10.67
CA PHE A 256 -16.50 -21.33 9.26
C PHE A 256 -17.75 -21.89 8.56
N THR A 257 -18.93 -21.44 8.98
CA THR A 257 -20.23 -21.90 8.42
C THR A 257 -21.09 -20.75 7.92
N GLU A 258 -20.61 -19.53 8.00
CA GLU A 258 -21.38 -18.34 7.65
C GLU A 258 -21.00 -17.81 6.26
N SER A 259 -21.78 -16.87 5.77
CA SER A 259 -21.59 -16.21 4.48
C SER A 259 -21.97 -14.74 4.56
N GLN A 260 -21.33 -13.93 3.74
CA GLN A 260 -21.67 -12.53 3.51
C GLN A 260 -21.80 -12.31 2.01
N GLU A 261 -22.96 -11.83 1.56
CA GLU A 261 -23.22 -11.52 0.16
C GLU A 261 -22.98 -10.03 -0.11
N GLY A 262 -22.39 -9.74 -1.27
CA GLY A 262 -22.19 -8.37 -1.73
C GLY A 262 -21.27 -7.52 -0.84
N ARG A 263 -20.27 -8.13 -0.17
CA ARG A 263 -19.33 -7.41 0.67
C ARG A 263 -18.47 -6.50 -0.19
N LEU A 264 -18.43 -5.19 0.09
CA LEU A 264 -17.58 -4.23 -0.61
C LEU A 264 -16.11 -4.61 -0.45
N ARG A 265 -15.29 -4.33 -1.49
CA ARG A 265 -13.84 -4.56 -1.39
C ARG A 265 -13.17 -3.52 -0.54
N GLU A 266 -13.54 -2.24 -0.72
CA GLU A 266 -12.89 -1.08 -0.10
C GLU A 266 -11.36 -1.29 -0.14
N PRO A 267 -10.75 -1.01 -1.31
CA PRO A 267 -9.36 -1.36 -1.57
C PRO A 267 -8.40 -0.37 -0.93
N ASP A 268 -7.42 -0.86 -0.18
CA ASP A 268 -6.27 -0.08 0.24
C ASP A 268 -5.11 -0.29 -0.75
N GLY A 269 -4.13 -1.12 -0.44
CA GLY A 269 -2.93 -1.33 -1.24
C GLY A 269 -3.22 -1.72 -2.69
N VAL A 270 -2.51 -1.11 -3.63
CA VAL A 270 -2.61 -1.39 -5.07
C VAL A 270 -1.22 -1.52 -5.68
N GLN A 271 -1.07 -2.48 -6.61
CA GLN A 271 0.19 -2.71 -7.32
C GLN A 271 -0.03 -3.10 -8.77
N TRP A 272 0.62 -2.43 -9.71
CA TRP A 272 0.66 -2.85 -11.10
C TRP A 272 1.43 -4.17 -11.27
N LEU A 273 0.80 -5.16 -11.90
CA LEU A 273 1.43 -6.41 -12.29
C LEU A 273 2.17 -6.26 -13.64
N ASP A 274 1.59 -5.48 -14.53
CA ASP A 274 2.11 -5.08 -15.84
C ASP A 274 1.41 -3.78 -16.31
N ASP A 275 1.57 -3.41 -17.58
CA ASP A 275 0.95 -2.18 -18.10
C ASP A 275 -0.56 -2.27 -18.36
N GLU A 276 -1.17 -3.44 -18.17
CA GLU A 276 -2.60 -3.68 -18.41
C GLU A 276 -3.36 -4.15 -17.16
N ARG A 277 -2.65 -4.69 -16.15
CA ARG A 277 -3.25 -5.32 -14.98
C ARG A 277 -2.63 -4.81 -13.69
N PHE A 278 -3.46 -4.68 -12.69
CA PHE A 278 -3.06 -4.39 -11.31
C PHE A 278 -3.85 -5.24 -10.33
N ALA A 279 -3.33 -5.39 -9.14
CA ALA A 279 -4.01 -6.06 -8.04
C ALA A 279 -4.30 -5.07 -6.92
N ILE A 280 -5.34 -5.36 -6.14
CA ILE A 280 -5.72 -4.61 -4.94
C ILE A 280 -5.81 -5.54 -3.74
N ALA A 281 -5.46 -5.05 -2.57
CA ALA A 281 -5.79 -5.65 -1.28
C ALA A 281 -7.21 -5.20 -0.88
N ASN A 282 -8.06 -6.14 -0.47
CA ASN A 282 -9.46 -5.85 -0.13
C ASN A 282 -9.59 -5.73 1.39
N GLU A 283 -9.11 -4.64 1.93
CA GLU A 283 -9.06 -4.43 3.38
C GLU A 283 -10.44 -4.22 3.98
N GLY A 284 -11.11 -3.18 3.49
CA GLY A 284 -12.36 -2.69 3.99
C GLY A 284 -12.19 -1.76 5.17
N ASP A 285 -13.00 -0.72 5.20
CA ASP A 285 -13.05 0.20 6.34
C ASP A 285 -14.48 0.51 6.77
N MET A 286 -15.24 1.19 5.93
CA MET A 286 -16.57 1.69 6.27
C MET A 286 -17.65 0.60 6.26
N ASP A 287 -17.80 -0.12 5.16
CA ASP A 287 -18.82 -1.16 4.93
C ASP A 287 -18.24 -2.44 4.32
N GLY A 288 -16.97 -2.39 3.93
CA GLY A 288 -16.26 -3.41 3.20
C GLY A 288 -15.58 -4.46 4.08
N GLY A 289 -14.53 -5.04 3.53
CA GLY A 289 -13.76 -6.12 4.13
C GLY A 289 -13.99 -7.45 3.44
N ALA A 290 -13.64 -7.53 2.16
CA ALA A 290 -13.78 -8.74 1.37
C ALA A 290 -12.68 -9.78 1.62
N ARG A 291 -11.83 -9.58 2.63
CA ARG A 291 -10.89 -10.54 3.25
C ARG A 291 -9.88 -11.19 2.32
N GLY A 292 -9.71 -10.66 1.11
CA GLY A 292 -8.87 -11.23 0.08
C GLY A 292 -8.17 -10.18 -0.76
N TRP A 293 -7.88 -10.52 -1.99
CA TRP A 293 -7.28 -9.64 -2.97
C TRP A 293 -7.83 -9.93 -4.36
N THR A 294 -7.78 -8.94 -5.24
CA THR A 294 -8.42 -9.00 -6.56
C THR A 294 -7.47 -8.49 -7.63
N VAL A 295 -7.43 -9.13 -8.79
CA VAL A 295 -6.72 -8.62 -9.99
C VAL A 295 -7.73 -8.03 -10.95
N PHE A 296 -7.47 -6.80 -11.37
CA PHE A 296 -8.22 -6.09 -12.39
C PHE A 296 -7.38 -5.87 -13.65
N ASN A 297 -8.06 -5.92 -14.79
CA ASN A 297 -7.60 -5.20 -15.96
C ASN A 297 -7.88 -3.71 -15.78
N LYS A 298 -7.07 -2.84 -16.39
CA LYS A 298 -7.22 -1.38 -16.24
C LYS A 298 -8.54 -0.80 -16.80
N ASP A 299 -9.36 -1.63 -17.46
CA ASP A 299 -10.71 -1.26 -17.87
C ASP A 299 -11.80 -1.60 -16.82
N GLY A 300 -11.41 -2.13 -15.66
CA GLY A 300 -12.30 -2.51 -14.58
C GLY A 300 -12.80 -3.95 -14.63
N THR A 301 -12.36 -4.74 -15.61
CA THR A 301 -12.72 -6.17 -15.67
C THR A 301 -11.94 -6.96 -14.64
N VAL A 302 -12.62 -7.70 -13.75
CA VAL A 302 -11.98 -8.62 -12.80
C VAL A 302 -11.41 -9.81 -13.56
N GLU A 303 -10.10 -10.06 -13.40
CA GLU A 303 -9.40 -11.22 -13.98
C GLU A 303 -9.27 -12.35 -12.96
N PHE A 304 -9.02 -12.01 -11.69
CA PHE A 304 -8.87 -12.97 -10.60
C PHE A 304 -9.47 -12.42 -9.31
N GLU A 305 -10.08 -13.31 -8.54
CA GLU A 305 -10.62 -13.03 -7.22
C GLU A 305 -10.18 -14.11 -6.24
N ALA A 306 -9.49 -13.72 -5.18
CA ALA A 306 -9.04 -14.65 -4.14
C ALA A 306 -10.20 -15.13 -3.24
N GLY A 307 -11.24 -14.32 -3.10
CA GLY A 307 -12.28 -14.54 -2.12
C GLY A 307 -11.69 -14.74 -0.73
N ASN A 308 -12.17 -15.75 0.01
CA ASN A 308 -11.65 -16.10 1.33
C ASN A 308 -10.48 -17.10 1.32
N SER A 309 -9.89 -17.43 0.16
CA SER A 309 -8.82 -18.41 0.10
C SER A 309 -7.55 -17.95 0.84
N PHE A 310 -7.28 -16.64 0.85
CA PHE A 310 -6.18 -16.06 1.60
C PHE A 310 -6.44 -16.16 3.12
N GLU A 311 -7.63 -15.80 3.57
CA GLU A 311 -8.02 -15.96 4.97
C GLU A 311 -7.89 -17.41 5.44
N HIS A 312 -8.33 -18.37 4.64
CA HIS A 312 -8.17 -19.79 4.94
C HIS A 312 -6.69 -20.23 5.03
N ALA A 313 -5.80 -19.65 4.20
CA ALA A 313 -4.37 -19.90 4.33
C ALA A 313 -3.82 -19.35 5.65
N VAL A 314 -4.21 -18.14 6.03
CA VAL A 314 -3.82 -17.51 7.31
C VAL A 314 -4.29 -18.34 8.51
N ILE A 315 -5.53 -18.83 8.50
CA ILE A 315 -6.07 -19.71 9.55
C ILE A 315 -5.16 -20.91 9.78
N GLN A 316 -4.65 -21.54 8.71
CA GLN A 316 -3.75 -22.70 8.82
C GLN A 316 -2.40 -22.37 9.48
N THR A 317 -1.99 -21.11 9.48
CA THR A 317 -0.76 -20.67 10.17
C THR A 317 -0.97 -20.42 11.67
N GLY A 318 -2.21 -20.37 12.13
CA GLY A 318 -2.57 -20.07 13.52
C GLY A 318 -2.51 -18.56 13.87
N HIS A 319 -2.50 -17.69 12.86
CA HIS A 319 -2.42 -16.24 13.02
C HIS A 319 -3.77 -15.52 12.81
N TYR A 320 -4.85 -16.26 12.64
CA TYR A 320 -6.17 -15.67 12.40
C TYR A 320 -6.63 -14.81 13.59
N PRO A 321 -7.04 -13.56 13.36
CA PRO A 321 -7.44 -12.63 14.40
C PRO A 321 -8.95 -12.76 14.71
N ASP A 322 -9.35 -13.81 15.42
CA ASP A 322 -10.74 -14.14 15.76
C ASP A 322 -11.58 -12.93 16.23
N LYS A 323 -10.95 -12.01 16.94
CA LYS A 323 -11.57 -10.78 17.42
C LYS A 323 -12.04 -9.83 16.29
N ARG A 324 -11.63 -10.09 15.05
CA ARG A 324 -11.97 -9.32 13.85
C ARG A 324 -12.96 -10.07 12.94
N SER A 325 -13.41 -11.27 13.35
CA SER A 325 -14.29 -12.11 12.54
C SER A 325 -15.63 -11.45 12.22
N ASP A 326 -16.20 -10.72 13.18
CA ASP A 326 -17.47 -9.99 13.01
C ASP A 326 -17.34 -8.72 12.17
N ALA A 327 -16.11 -8.25 11.95
CA ALA A 327 -15.79 -7.04 11.17
C ALA A 327 -15.18 -7.40 9.80
N LYS A 328 -13.87 -7.41 9.70
CA LYS A 328 -13.11 -7.45 8.44
C LYS A 328 -12.15 -8.66 8.31
N GLY A 329 -12.10 -9.55 9.32
CA GLY A 329 -11.24 -10.74 9.34
C GLY A 329 -9.76 -10.41 9.41
N ILE A 330 -8.98 -10.86 8.41
CA ILE A 330 -7.51 -10.72 8.39
C ILE A 330 -7.01 -9.35 7.92
N GLU A 331 -7.87 -8.56 7.31
CA GLU A 331 -7.56 -7.22 6.77
C GLU A 331 -6.30 -7.22 5.88
N PRO A 332 -6.45 -7.65 4.61
CA PRO A 332 -5.39 -7.50 3.62
C PRO A 332 -5.21 -6.02 3.30
N GLU A 333 -4.07 -5.46 3.62
CA GLU A 333 -3.77 -4.03 3.50
C GLU A 333 -2.73 -3.76 2.40
N GLY A 334 -1.50 -4.15 2.62
CA GLY A 334 -0.42 -3.88 1.69
C GLY A 334 -0.16 -5.00 0.68
N MET A 335 0.44 -4.65 -0.44
CA MET A 335 0.89 -5.63 -1.42
C MET A 335 2.12 -5.18 -2.19
N GLU A 336 2.87 -6.17 -2.69
CA GLU A 336 4.01 -5.95 -3.58
C GLU A 336 4.05 -7.04 -4.64
N PHE A 337 4.57 -6.71 -5.81
CA PHE A 337 4.70 -7.63 -6.94
C PHE A 337 6.13 -7.68 -7.46
N ALA A 338 6.66 -8.88 -7.61
CA ALA A 338 7.99 -9.07 -8.17
C ALA A 338 8.09 -10.33 -9.02
N THR A 339 9.00 -10.33 -10.00
CA THR A 339 9.28 -11.48 -10.83
C THR A 339 10.66 -12.05 -10.51
N PHE A 340 10.72 -13.31 -10.09
CA PHE A 340 11.96 -14.02 -9.80
C PHE A 340 12.16 -15.16 -10.80
N ASN A 341 13.29 -15.14 -11.53
CA ASN A 341 13.62 -16.14 -12.55
C ASN A 341 12.50 -16.35 -13.59
N GLY A 342 11.77 -15.30 -13.94
CA GLY A 342 10.67 -15.35 -14.91
C GLY A 342 9.34 -15.83 -14.33
N THR A 343 9.27 -16.12 -13.03
CA THR A 343 8.02 -16.46 -12.32
C THR A 343 7.53 -15.24 -11.55
N PRO A 344 6.28 -14.78 -11.79
CA PRO A 344 5.70 -13.68 -11.05
C PRO A 344 5.21 -14.13 -9.67
N PHE A 345 5.33 -13.25 -8.68
CA PHE A 345 4.84 -13.43 -7.32
C PHE A 345 4.15 -12.15 -6.85
N ALA A 346 3.01 -12.31 -6.21
CA ALA A 346 2.37 -11.27 -5.43
C ALA A 346 2.60 -11.59 -3.93
N PHE A 347 2.97 -10.59 -3.17
CA PHE A 347 3.12 -10.64 -1.72
C PHE A 347 1.99 -9.81 -1.14
N ILE A 348 1.09 -10.44 -0.40
CA ILE A 348 -0.08 -9.79 0.18
C ILE A 348 0.11 -9.76 1.69
N LEU A 349 0.03 -8.58 2.28
CA LEU A 349 0.17 -8.39 3.71
C LEU A 349 -1.21 -8.41 4.35
N ALA A 350 -1.39 -9.21 5.38
CA ALA A 350 -2.58 -9.20 6.23
C ALA A 350 -2.22 -8.56 7.57
N GLU A 351 -2.66 -7.32 7.76
CA GLU A 351 -2.27 -6.46 8.88
C GLU A 351 -2.62 -7.11 10.22
N ARG A 352 -3.90 -7.42 10.43
CA ARG A 352 -4.39 -7.97 11.70
C ARG A 352 -3.90 -9.37 11.99
N ALA A 353 -3.50 -10.09 10.96
CA ALA A 353 -2.92 -11.42 11.09
C ALA A 353 -1.38 -11.40 11.23
N SER A 354 -0.73 -10.29 10.91
CA SER A 354 0.73 -10.15 10.89
C SER A 354 1.43 -11.22 10.03
N VAL A 355 0.91 -11.48 8.84
CA VAL A 355 1.45 -12.45 7.86
C VAL A 355 1.57 -11.86 6.47
N VAL A 356 2.47 -12.44 5.69
CA VAL A 356 2.66 -12.17 4.27
C VAL A 356 2.54 -13.48 3.50
#